data_e511e352a746370ea306470bdcb04798
#
_entry.id   e511e352a746370ea306470bdcb04798
#
_cell.length_a   1.000
_cell.length_b   1.000
_cell.length_c   1.000
_cell.angle_alpha   90.00
_cell.angle_beta   90.00
_cell.angle_gamma   90.00
#
_symmetry.space_group_name_H-M   'P 1'
#
loop_
_entity.id
_entity.type
_entity.pdbx_description
1 polymer ?
#
loop_
_entity_poly.entity_id
_entity_poly.type
_entity_poly.pdbx_seq_one_letter_code
_entity_poly.pdbx_strand_id
1 'polypeptide(L)'
;YVVWDHQQDSRPIYIADIKTAADESRYNVTQSTLDRYLDIARTKYGVSNDPQFGEFGKKKQTNAVFARIDWQLNATNLLTIRNNFINEDNKQSESDNSSINLYEVWIDRKSHNNSLLATLRSVLSPKLTNELKLQHFLVYEATTPNKQLPSSNIPRAIVENVESISGDKSMYTSIQLGGQRYAPEHFKDNVLQLVDNMYYNTDRINYTFGADFMYTNMKSLYGSEMNGRFYFTGLDNFENMTPYRYAREIALVDDPTVKMNTLNSAI
;
A
#
# COMPACT_ATOMS: atom_id res chain seq x y z
N TYR A 1 4.14 -2.17 31.50
CA TYR A 1 3.08 -1.24 31.12
C TYR A 1 2.63 -1.51 29.69
N VAL A 2 1.41 -1.07 29.37
CA VAL A 2 0.79 -1.18 28.05
C VAL A 2 0.24 0.19 27.69
N VAL A 3 0.42 0.58 26.43
CA VAL A 3 -0.15 1.79 25.82
C VAL A 3 -0.90 1.39 24.57
N TRP A 4 -2.10 1.91 24.41
CA TRP A 4 -2.87 1.77 23.19
C TRP A 4 -3.23 3.18 22.67
N ASP A 5 -3.03 3.38 21.38
CA ASP A 5 -3.39 4.58 20.64
C ASP A 5 -4.30 4.18 19.47
N HIS A 6 -5.43 4.88 19.37
CA HIS A 6 -6.38 4.72 18.26
C HIS A 6 -6.58 6.05 17.56
N GLN A 7 -6.31 6.08 16.27
CA GLN A 7 -6.49 7.25 15.43
C GLN A 7 -7.47 6.94 14.31
N GLN A 8 -8.41 7.85 14.09
CA GLN A 8 -9.33 7.80 12.97
C GLN A 8 -9.31 9.15 12.25
N ASP A 9 -9.03 9.09 10.95
CA ASP A 9 -9.11 10.22 10.04
C ASP A 9 -10.23 9.98 9.02
N SER A 10 -11.03 11.03 8.76
CA SER A 10 -12.05 11.00 7.71
C SER A 10 -12.03 12.34 7.00
N ARG A 11 -11.85 12.30 5.69
CA ARG A 11 -11.81 13.51 4.85
C ARG A 11 -12.51 13.28 3.52
N PRO A 12 -13.09 14.35 2.92
CA PRO A 12 -13.66 14.24 1.58
C PRO A 12 -12.56 14.07 0.52
N ILE A 13 -12.90 13.35 -0.53
CA ILE A 13 -12.21 13.34 -1.81
C ILE A 13 -13.22 13.73 -2.89
N TYR A 14 -12.77 14.49 -3.87
CA TYR A 14 -13.61 14.99 -4.96
C TYR A 14 -13.10 14.43 -6.27
N ILE A 15 -13.97 13.70 -6.98
CA ILE A 15 -13.68 13.08 -8.27
C ILE A 15 -14.56 13.77 -9.30
N ALA A 16 -13.99 14.65 -10.11
CA ALA A 16 -14.71 15.43 -11.12
C ALA A 16 -16.09 15.90 -10.64
N ASP A 17 -16.13 16.49 -9.43
CA ASP A 17 -17.34 17.01 -8.81
C ASP A 17 -17.71 18.34 -9.48
N ILE A 18 -18.45 18.24 -10.58
CA ILE A 18 -18.85 19.38 -11.42
C ILE A 18 -20.23 19.87 -10.97
N LYS A 19 -20.29 21.15 -10.57
CA LYS A 19 -21.52 21.85 -10.16
C LYS A 19 -21.67 23.16 -10.93
N THR A 20 -20.59 23.68 -11.48
CA THR A 20 -20.55 24.98 -12.15
C THR A 20 -19.65 24.93 -13.38
N ALA A 21 -19.78 25.91 -14.28
CA ALA A 21 -18.86 26.08 -15.43
C ALA A 21 -17.39 26.29 -14.99
N ALA A 22 -17.15 26.82 -13.79
CA ALA A 22 -15.81 26.93 -13.25
C ALA A 22 -15.22 25.55 -12.91
N ASP A 23 -16.05 24.62 -12.43
CA ASP A 23 -15.62 23.24 -12.16
C ASP A 23 -15.30 22.51 -13.47
N GLU A 24 -16.11 22.69 -14.54
CA GLU A 24 -15.82 22.16 -15.87
C GLU A 24 -14.45 22.65 -16.36
N SER A 25 -14.19 23.95 -16.23
CA SER A 25 -12.89 24.52 -16.60
C SER A 25 -11.74 23.93 -15.76
N ARG A 26 -11.96 23.72 -14.47
CA ARG A 26 -10.97 23.13 -13.54
C ARG A 26 -10.60 21.70 -13.90
N TYR A 27 -11.58 20.87 -14.23
CA TYR A 27 -11.38 19.48 -14.63
C TYR A 27 -11.12 19.32 -16.13
N ASN A 28 -11.26 20.40 -16.89
CA ASN A 28 -11.10 20.46 -18.35
C ASN A 28 -11.99 19.43 -19.07
N VAL A 29 -13.21 19.24 -18.57
CA VAL A 29 -14.24 18.33 -19.09
C VAL A 29 -15.62 18.85 -18.72
N THR A 30 -16.60 18.75 -19.62
CA THR A 30 -17.97 19.14 -19.37
C THR A 30 -18.75 18.06 -18.62
N GLN A 31 -19.79 18.45 -17.89
CA GLN A 31 -20.69 17.49 -17.25
C GLN A 31 -21.33 16.55 -18.27
N SER A 32 -21.73 17.06 -19.43
CA SER A 32 -22.32 16.24 -20.51
C SER A 32 -21.37 15.18 -21.05
N THR A 33 -20.08 15.48 -21.12
CA THR A 33 -19.05 14.50 -21.52
C THR A 33 -18.87 13.43 -20.47
N LEU A 34 -18.88 13.78 -19.17
CA LEU A 34 -18.83 12.81 -18.07
C LEU A 34 -20.06 11.90 -18.07
N ASP A 35 -21.25 12.46 -18.29
CA ASP A 35 -22.50 11.69 -18.37
C ASP A 35 -22.47 10.68 -19.52
N ARG A 36 -22.03 11.10 -20.71
CA ARG A 36 -21.83 10.20 -21.85
C ARG A 36 -20.80 9.11 -21.54
N TYR A 37 -19.67 9.49 -20.93
CA TYR A 37 -18.64 8.52 -20.53
C TYR A 37 -19.23 7.45 -19.61
N LEU A 38 -19.96 7.86 -18.56
CA LEU A 38 -20.58 6.92 -17.60
C LEU A 38 -21.63 6.03 -18.25
N ASP A 39 -22.44 6.54 -19.16
CA ASP A 39 -23.41 5.74 -19.88
C ASP A 39 -22.73 4.63 -20.70
N ILE A 40 -21.68 4.96 -21.44
CA ILE A 40 -20.86 3.99 -22.16
C ILE A 40 -20.22 2.99 -21.19
N ALA A 41 -19.60 3.48 -20.12
CA ALA A 41 -18.92 2.65 -19.13
C ALA A 41 -19.87 1.62 -18.48
N ARG A 42 -21.08 2.03 -18.14
CA ARG A 42 -22.12 1.15 -17.57
C ARG A 42 -22.68 0.15 -18.58
N THR A 43 -22.99 0.61 -19.78
CA THR A 43 -23.67 -0.23 -20.80
C THR A 43 -22.74 -1.20 -21.49
N LYS A 44 -21.47 -0.83 -21.70
CA LYS A 44 -20.49 -1.62 -22.47
C LYS A 44 -19.45 -2.33 -21.60
N TYR A 45 -19.10 -1.76 -20.45
CA TYR A 45 -18.00 -2.26 -19.62
C TYR A 45 -18.43 -2.77 -18.24
N GLY A 46 -19.72 -2.66 -17.90
CA GLY A 46 -20.28 -3.23 -16.69
C GLY A 46 -19.90 -2.47 -15.41
N VAL A 47 -19.56 -1.18 -15.52
CA VAL A 47 -19.35 -0.31 -14.36
C VAL A 47 -20.64 -0.24 -13.54
N SER A 48 -20.50 -0.29 -12.23
CA SER A 48 -21.61 -0.26 -11.29
C SER A 48 -22.46 1.01 -11.45
N ASN A 49 -23.76 0.89 -11.13
CA ASN A 49 -24.68 2.04 -11.08
C ASN A 49 -24.43 2.95 -9.86
N ASP A 50 -23.55 2.55 -8.94
CA ASP A 50 -23.14 3.40 -7.85
C ASP A 50 -22.47 4.70 -8.34
N PRO A 51 -22.47 5.78 -7.54
CA PRO A 51 -21.79 7.01 -7.91
C PRO A 51 -20.30 6.77 -8.21
N GLN A 52 -19.82 7.35 -9.32
CA GLN A 52 -18.44 7.26 -9.76
C GLN A 52 -17.72 8.62 -9.73
N PHE A 53 -18.48 9.71 -9.83
CA PHE A 53 -18.03 11.10 -9.75
C PHE A 53 -18.75 11.81 -8.61
N GLY A 54 -18.16 12.90 -8.11
CA GLY A 54 -18.69 13.67 -7.00
C GLY A 54 -17.83 13.63 -5.74
N GLU A 55 -18.47 13.82 -4.59
CA GLU A 55 -17.84 13.80 -3.28
C GLU A 55 -17.93 12.41 -2.65
N PHE A 56 -16.80 11.90 -2.15
CA PHE A 56 -16.68 10.61 -1.46
C PHE A 56 -15.94 10.78 -0.14
N GLY A 57 -16.13 9.83 0.78
CA GLY A 57 -15.41 9.80 2.05
C GLY A 57 -14.17 8.91 1.97
N LYS A 58 -13.00 9.47 2.24
CA LYS A 58 -11.79 8.72 2.52
C LYS A 58 -11.68 8.46 4.01
N LYS A 59 -11.41 7.21 4.42
CA LYS A 59 -11.29 6.82 5.83
C LYS A 59 -9.97 6.12 6.07
N LYS A 60 -9.26 6.56 7.12
CA LYS A 60 -8.07 5.91 7.63
C LYS A 60 -8.25 5.60 9.12
N GLN A 61 -7.94 4.37 9.52
CA GLN A 61 -7.93 3.95 10.90
C GLN A 61 -6.57 3.35 11.23
N THR A 62 -5.98 3.79 12.35
CA THR A 62 -4.71 3.27 12.84
C THR A 62 -4.90 2.85 14.29
N ASN A 63 -4.48 1.63 14.61
CA ASN A 63 -4.38 1.14 15.98
C ASN A 63 -2.91 0.83 16.25
N ALA A 64 -2.36 1.43 17.31
CA ALA A 64 -1.02 1.15 17.77
C ALA A 64 -1.06 0.63 19.21
N VAL A 65 -0.36 -0.46 19.46
CA VAL A 65 -0.23 -1.04 20.80
C VAL A 65 1.25 -1.19 21.12
N PHE A 66 1.66 -0.63 22.24
CA PHE A 66 2.98 -0.85 22.81
C PHE A 66 2.84 -1.53 24.16
N ALA A 67 3.61 -2.64 24.36
CA ALA A 67 3.68 -3.35 25.62
C ALA A 67 5.14 -3.55 26.01
N ARG A 68 5.45 -3.40 27.30
CA ARG A 68 6.77 -3.66 27.86
C ARG A 68 6.67 -4.31 29.24
N ILE A 69 7.51 -5.32 29.44
CA ILE A 69 7.72 -6.00 30.72
C ILE A 69 9.21 -5.96 30.99
N ASP A 70 9.59 -5.50 32.20
CA ASP A 70 10.94 -5.62 32.77
C ASP A 70 10.85 -6.59 33.93
N TRP A 71 11.61 -7.67 33.84
CA TRP A 71 11.61 -8.75 34.83
C TRP A 71 13.01 -8.98 35.35
N GLN A 72 13.24 -8.62 36.63
CA GLN A 72 14.46 -8.93 37.32
C GLN A 72 14.48 -10.42 37.68
N LEU A 73 15.18 -11.23 36.89
CA LEU A 73 15.24 -12.69 37.07
C LEU A 73 16.02 -13.05 38.35
N ASN A 74 17.10 -12.30 38.63
CA ASN A 74 17.91 -12.38 39.84
C ASN A 74 18.75 -11.09 39.96
N ALA A 75 19.63 -11.01 40.95
CA ALA A 75 20.44 -9.81 41.25
C ALA A 75 21.30 -9.32 40.07
N THR A 76 21.63 -10.20 39.11
CA THR A 76 22.57 -9.90 38.03
C THR A 76 21.90 -9.96 36.63
N ASN A 77 20.68 -10.46 36.53
CA ASN A 77 20.02 -10.68 35.24
C ASN A 77 18.66 -9.95 35.14
N LEU A 78 18.57 -9.06 34.18
CA LEU A 78 17.34 -8.33 33.81
C LEU A 78 16.88 -8.75 32.43
N LEU A 79 15.65 -9.27 32.33
CA LEU A 79 14.98 -9.55 31.08
C LEU A 79 13.98 -8.43 30.78
N THR A 80 14.15 -7.79 29.64
CA THR A 80 13.18 -6.82 29.09
C THR A 80 12.53 -7.41 27.85
N ILE A 81 11.20 -7.46 27.81
CA ILE A 81 10.43 -7.84 26.64
C ILE A 81 9.58 -6.65 26.23
N ARG A 82 9.65 -6.24 24.97
CA ARG A 82 8.78 -5.18 24.41
C ARG A 82 8.18 -5.62 23.09
N ASN A 83 6.96 -5.17 22.85
CA ASN A 83 6.26 -5.37 21.60
C ASN A 83 5.66 -4.05 21.12
N ASN A 84 5.86 -3.74 19.84
CA ASN A 84 5.15 -2.70 19.11
C ASN A 84 4.30 -3.37 18.03
N PHE A 85 3.01 -3.11 18.05
CA PHE A 85 2.09 -3.55 17.04
C PHE A 85 1.35 -2.35 16.46
N ILE A 86 1.33 -2.22 15.14
CA ILE A 86 0.58 -1.18 14.41
C ILE A 86 -0.24 -1.88 13.35
N ASN A 87 -1.53 -1.55 13.32
CA ASN A 87 -2.45 -1.97 12.27
C ASN A 87 -3.11 -0.74 11.66
N GLU A 88 -3.02 -0.63 10.35
CA GLU A 88 -3.62 0.45 9.57
C GLU A 88 -4.57 -0.10 8.51
N ASP A 89 -5.77 0.47 8.44
CA ASP A 89 -6.73 0.28 7.33
C ASP A 89 -7.01 1.65 6.70
N ASN A 90 -6.58 1.82 5.45
CA ASN A 90 -6.67 3.07 4.70
C ASN A 90 -7.55 2.84 3.47
N LYS A 91 -8.82 3.21 3.60
CA LYS A 91 -9.81 3.10 2.53
C LYS A 91 -9.64 4.21 1.51
N GLN A 92 -9.83 3.88 0.22
CA GLN A 92 -9.65 4.80 -0.89
C GLN A 92 -8.32 5.57 -0.77
N SER A 93 -7.24 4.82 -0.55
CA SER A 93 -5.94 5.39 -0.21
C SER A 93 -5.35 6.23 -1.34
N GLU A 94 -5.45 5.74 -2.57
CA GLU A 94 -4.91 6.41 -3.74
C GLU A 94 -5.60 5.99 -5.04
N SER A 95 -5.37 6.80 -6.08
CA SER A 95 -5.71 6.56 -7.48
C SER A 95 -4.54 6.96 -8.37
N ASP A 96 -4.68 6.87 -9.68
CA ASP A 96 -3.67 7.37 -10.63
C ASP A 96 -3.89 8.87 -10.89
N ASN A 97 -2.88 9.70 -10.63
CA ASN A 97 -2.98 11.16 -10.73
C ASN A 97 -2.91 11.69 -12.18
N SER A 98 -2.67 10.83 -13.17
CA SER A 98 -2.50 11.24 -14.57
C SER A 98 -3.82 11.46 -15.31
N SER A 99 -4.96 11.16 -14.68
CA SER A 99 -6.29 11.23 -15.30
C SER A 99 -7.40 11.34 -14.26
N ILE A 100 -8.62 11.62 -14.71
CA ILE A 100 -9.81 11.46 -13.87
C ILE A 100 -10.05 9.96 -13.69
N ASN A 101 -10.10 9.50 -12.46
CA ASN A 101 -10.34 8.10 -12.13
C ASN A 101 -11.75 7.94 -11.59
N LEU A 102 -12.52 6.97 -12.12
CA LEU A 102 -13.77 6.59 -11.49
C LEU A 102 -13.52 6.16 -10.05
N TYR A 103 -14.52 6.26 -9.18
CA TYR A 103 -14.39 5.85 -7.78
C TYR A 103 -13.97 4.37 -7.64
N GLU A 104 -14.43 3.50 -8.54
CA GLU A 104 -14.03 2.08 -8.54
C GLU A 104 -12.53 1.83 -8.78
N VAL A 105 -11.80 2.81 -9.34
CA VAL A 105 -10.33 2.73 -9.56
C VAL A 105 -9.55 2.97 -8.28
N TRP A 106 -10.15 3.62 -7.27
CA TRP A 106 -9.49 3.89 -5.99
C TRP A 106 -9.31 2.61 -5.18
N ILE A 107 -8.13 2.43 -4.61
CA ILE A 107 -7.73 1.21 -3.91
C ILE A 107 -7.77 1.34 -2.39
N ASP A 108 -7.89 0.21 -1.73
CA ASP A 108 -7.74 0.09 -0.28
C ASP A 108 -6.34 -0.43 0.05
N ARG A 109 -5.69 0.17 1.06
CA ARG A 109 -4.40 -0.29 1.58
C ARG A 109 -4.54 -0.70 3.04
N LYS A 110 -3.96 -1.86 3.37
CA LYS A 110 -3.85 -2.37 4.74
C LYS A 110 -2.40 -2.62 5.07
N SER A 111 -1.99 -2.28 6.28
CA SER A 111 -0.68 -2.66 6.78
C SER A 111 -0.75 -3.20 8.21
N HIS A 112 0.13 -4.16 8.50
CA HIS A 112 0.36 -4.69 9.83
C HIS A 112 1.86 -4.71 10.09
N ASN A 113 2.28 -4.03 11.14
CA ASN A 113 3.68 -4.02 11.56
C ASN A 113 3.74 -4.56 13.00
N ASN A 114 4.60 -5.52 13.23
CA ASN A 114 4.85 -6.05 14.57
C ASN A 114 6.35 -6.14 14.84
N SER A 115 6.80 -5.61 15.95
CA SER A 115 8.19 -5.69 16.42
C SER A 115 8.23 -6.20 17.83
N LEU A 116 8.68 -7.45 18.00
CA LEU A 116 8.93 -8.08 19.29
C LEU A 116 10.43 -8.09 19.55
N LEU A 117 10.86 -7.56 20.69
CA LEU A 117 12.25 -7.58 21.14
C LEU A 117 12.33 -8.12 22.56
N ALA A 118 13.18 -9.13 22.76
CA ALA A 118 13.61 -9.60 24.06
C ALA A 118 15.08 -9.21 24.26
N THR A 119 15.39 -8.59 25.38
CA THR A 119 16.76 -8.21 25.78
C THR A 119 17.07 -8.81 27.13
N LEU A 120 18.11 -9.65 27.22
CA LEU A 120 18.66 -10.16 28.47
C LEU A 120 19.96 -9.42 28.74
N ARG A 121 19.98 -8.65 29.83
CA ARG A 121 21.17 -7.98 30.32
C ARG A 121 21.69 -8.73 31.55
N SER A 122 22.94 -9.19 31.48
CA SER A 122 23.60 -10.00 32.50
C SER A 122 24.88 -9.31 33.01
N VAL A 123 24.93 -8.99 34.28
CA VAL A 123 26.16 -8.51 34.94
C VAL A 123 26.99 -9.73 35.37
N LEU A 124 27.99 -10.08 34.56
CA LEU A 124 28.82 -11.28 34.75
C LEU A 124 29.92 -11.05 35.81
N SER A 125 30.40 -9.79 35.93
CA SER A 125 31.31 -9.34 36.97
C SER A 125 31.20 -7.81 37.13
N PRO A 126 31.86 -7.20 38.17
CA PRO A 126 31.85 -5.74 38.32
C PRO A 126 32.36 -4.97 37.10
N LYS A 127 33.13 -5.63 36.21
CA LYS A 127 33.72 -5.01 35.01
C LYS A 127 33.13 -5.57 33.69
N LEU A 128 32.30 -6.62 33.74
CA LEU A 128 31.86 -7.32 32.56
C LEU A 128 30.32 -7.43 32.54
N THR A 129 29.70 -6.87 31.50
CA THR A 129 28.27 -6.99 31.24
C THR A 129 28.05 -7.59 29.85
N ASN A 130 27.10 -8.51 29.75
CA ASN A 130 26.61 -9.03 28.49
C ASN A 130 25.19 -8.53 28.21
N GLU A 131 24.87 -8.27 26.94
CA GLU A 131 23.55 -7.91 26.49
C GLU A 131 23.19 -8.74 25.25
N LEU A 132 22.32 -9.73 25.45
CA LEU A 132 21.78 -10.58 24.38
C LEU A 132 20.42 -10.06 23.98
N LYS A 133 20.20 -9.82 22.65
CA LYS A 133 18.95 -9.36 22.07
C LYS A 133 18.46 -10.36 21.04
N LEU A 134 17.17 -10.67 21.11
CA LEU A 134 16.46 -11.41 20.10
C LEU A 134 15.29 -10.55 19.60
N GLN A 135 15.29 -10.23 18.32
CA GLN A 135 14.24 -9.44 17.68
C GLN A 135 13.54 -10.24 16.58
N HIS A 136 12.22 -10.16 16.59
CA HIS A 136 11.40 -10.57 15.46
C HIS A 136 10.62 -9.35 14.94
N PHE A 137 10.77 -9.07 13.64
CA PHE A 137 10.08 -7.97 12.97
C PHE A 137 9.28 -8.50 11.79
N LEU A 138 7.99 -8.16 11.77
CA LEU A 138 7.05 -8.53 10.71
C LEU A 138 6.44 -7.26 10.13
N VAL A 139 6.55 -7.11 8.81
CA VAL A 139 5.80 -6.12 8.03
C VAL A 139 4.90 -6.86 7.05
N TYR A 140 3.66 -6.45 6.97
CA TYR A 140 2.72 -6.91 5.97
C TYR A 140 1.97 -5.71 5.38
N GLU A 141 1.99 -5.59 4.07
CA GLU A 141 1.23 -4.60 3.33
C GLU A 141 0.41 -5.28 2.23
N ALA A 142 -0.83 -4.85 2.08
CA ALA A 142 -1.72 -5.31 1.02
C ALA A 142 -2.45 -4.13 0.39
N THR A 143 -2.41 -4.09 -0.93
CA THR A 143 -3.19 -3.18 -1.76
C THR A 143 -4.27 -4.00 -2.46
N THR A 144 -5.52 -3.66 -2.21
CA THR A 144 -6.67 -4.39 -2.73
C THR A 144 -7.54 -3.51 -3.61
N PRO A 145 -8.16 -4.08 -4.66
CA PRO A 145 -9.10 -3.36 -5.51
C PRO A 145 -10.32 -2.83 -4.74
N ASN A 146 -10.97 -1.83 -5.31
CA ASN A 146 -12.21 -1.29 -4.79
C ASN A 146 -13.31 -2.35 -4.73
N LYS A 147 -14.20 -2.23 -3.75
CA LYS A 147 -15.34 -3.14 -3.55
C LYS A 147 -16.38 -3.09 -4.67
N GLN A 148 -16.44 -1.99 -5.44
CA GLN A 148 -17.36 -1.85 -6.57
C GLN A 148 -16.95 -2.70 -7.78
N LEU A 149 -15.68 -3.12 -7.85
CA LEU A 149 -15.23 -4.03 -8.89
C LEU A 149 -15.76 -5.46 -8.64
N PRO A 150 -16.27 -6.15 -9.66
CA PRO A 150 -16.83 -7.50 -9.52
C PRO A 150 -15.76 -8.54 -9.18
N SER A 151 -14.51 -8.28 -9.50
CA SER A 151 -13.37 -9.14 -9.14
C SER A 151 -12.06 -8.36 -9.12
N SER A 152 -11.01 -8.97 -8.55
CA SER A 152 -9.66 -8.40 -8.53
C SER A 152 -8.93 -8.46 -9.90
N ASN A 153 -9.51 -9.16 -10.88
CA ASN A 153 -8.87 -9.40 -12.18
C ASN A 153 -9.39 -8.47 -13.29
N ILE A 154 -10.16 -7.45 -12.95
CA ILE A 154 -10.70 -6.51 -13.93
C ILE A 154 -9.55 -5.70 -14.54
N PRO A 155 -9.41 -5.70 -15.88
CA PRO A 155 -8.43 -4.85 -16.57
C PRO A 155 -8.72 -3.37 -16.34
N ARG A 156 -7.68 -2.56 -16.47
CA ARG A 156 -7.80 -1.11 -16.51
C ARG A 156 -8.12 -0.66 -17.93
N ALA A 157 -9.01 0.31 -18.08
CA ALA A 157 -9.21 1.01 -19.36
C ALA A 157 -8.92 2.52 -19.18
N ILE A 158 -8.10 3.06 -20.07
CA ILE A 158 -7.72 4.47 -20.14
C ILE A 158 -8.29 5.05 -21.42
N VAL A 159 -9.18 6.02 -21.28
CA VAL A 159 -9.74 6.75 -22.42
C VAL A 159 -9.04 8.10 -22.47
N GLU A 160 -8.15 8.25 -23.44
CA GLU A 160 -7.38 9.46 -23.69
C GLU A 160 -8.13 10.38 -24.66
N ASN A 161 -7.79 11.65 -24.68
CA ASN A 161 -8.37 12.63 -25.61
C ASN A 161 -9.90 12.71 -25.53
N VAL A 162 -10.44 12.63 -24.32
CA VAL A 162 -11.90 12.67 -24.10
C VAL A 162 -12.45 14.03 -24.46
N GLU A 163 -11.89 15.10 -23.91
CA GLU A 163 -12.28 16.49 -24.14
C GLU A 163 -11.16 17.46 -23.78
N SER A 164 -11.18 18.65 -24.38
CA SER A 164 -10.40 19.81 -23.96
C SER A 164 -11.27 21.05 -24.10
N ILE A 165 -11.69 21.63 -22.98
CA ILE A 165 -12.51 22.85 -22.95
C ILE A 165 -11.73 24.05 -23.51
N SER A 166 -10.41 24.09 -23.28
CA SER A 166 -9.54 25.14 -23.82
C SER A 166 -9.32 25.05 -25.33
N GLY A 167 -9.66 23.91 -25.95
CA GLY A 167 -9.35 23.60 -27.35
C GLY A 167 -7.86 23.30 -27.60
N ASP A 168 -7.02 23.36 -26.58
CA ASP A 168 -5.61 22.99 -26.69
C ASP A 168 -5.45 21.47 -26.67
N LYS A 169 -4.94 20.92 -27.77
CA LYS A 169 -4.75 19.46 -27.93
C LYS A 169 -3.73 18.87 -26.94
N SER A 170 -2.83 19.68 -26.40
CA SER A 170 -1.89 19.22 -25.37
C SER A 170 -2.53 19.06 -23.98
N MET A 171 -3.74 19.57 -23.79
CA MET A 171 -4.47 19.58 -22.53
C MET A 171 -5.71 18.70 -22.52
N TYR A 172 -5.78 17.70 -23.41
CA TYR A 172 -6.90 16.77 -23.39
C TYR A 172 -7.00 16.01 -22.05
N THR A 173 -8.23 15.93 -21.56
CA THR A 173 -8.56 15.12 -20.37
C THR A 173 -8.58 13.64 -20.72
N SER A 174 -8.08 12.83 -19.79
CA SER A 174 -8.19 11.38 -19.82
C SER A 174 -9.01 10.88 -18.64
N ILE A 175 -9.79 9.81 -18.85
CA ILE A 175 -10.62 9.20 -17.80
C ILE A 175 -10.30 7.70 -17.73
N GLN A 176 -10.27 7.15 -16.52
CA GLN A 176 -9.96 5.73 -16.26
C GLN A 176 -11.08 5.02 -15.53
N LEU A 177 -11.28 3.75 -15.90
CA LEU A 177 -12.20 2.82 -15.24
C LEU A 177 -11.55 1.45 -15.03
N GLY A 178 -12.16 0.60 -14.22
CA GLY A 178 -11.77 -0.78 -13.97
C GLY A 178 -10.69 -0.93 -12.89
N GLY A 179 -9.80 -1.91 -13.06
CA GLY A 179 -8.74 -2.19 -12.08
C GLY A 179 -7.69 -1.08 -12.00
N GLN A 180 -7.09 -0.95 -10.82
CA GLN A 180 -5.99 -0.02 -10.62
C GLN A 180 -4.65 -0.73 -10.83
N ARG A 181 -3.60 0.01 -11.30
CA ARG A 181 -2.31 -0.59 -11.67
C ARG A 181 -1.58 -1.29 -10.52
N TYR A 182 -1.80 -0.86 -9.28
CA TYR A 182 -1.12 -1.39 -8.08
C TYR A 182 -1.98 -2.37 -7.27
N ALA A 183 -3.08 -2.88 -7.83
CA ALA A 183 -3.95 -3.82 -7.13
C ALA A 183 -4.31 -5.03 -8.00
N PRO A 184 -4.10 -6.26 -7.45
CA PRO A 184 -3.62 -6.55 -6.09
C PRO A 184 -2.09 -6.50 -5.94
N GLU A 185 -1.61 -5.98 -4.81
CA GLU A 185 -0.20 -6.07 -4.39
C GLU A 185 -0.12 -6.55 -2.94
N HIS A 186 0.89 -7.39 -2.65
CA HIS A 186 1.13 -7.92 -1.31
C HIS A 186 2.63 -7.97 -1.04
N PHE A 187 3.03 -7.43 0.12
CA PHE A 187 4.40 -7.50 0.61
C PHE A 187 4.39 -8.07 2.02
N LYS A 188 5.32 -8.98 2.29
CA LYS A 188 5.50 -9.54 3.61
C LYS A 188 6.98 -9.72 3.90
N ASP A 189 7.49 -8.94 4.85
CA ASP A 189 8.86 -9.04 5.33
C ASP A 189 8.85 -9.65 6.74
N ASN A 190 9.70 -10.64 6.91
CA ASN A 190 9.85 -11.37 8.16
C ASN A 190 11.34 -11.42 8.51
N VAL A 191 11.74 -10.73 9.57
CA VAL A 191 13.13 -10.60 9.98
C VAL A 191 13.30 -11.16 11.38
N LEU A 192 14.28 -12.04 11.53
CA LEU A 192 14.77 -12.53 12.81
C LEU A 192 16.20 -12.04 13.00
N GLN A 193 16.48 -11.35 14.11
CA GLN A 193 17.80 -10.83 14.41
C GLN A 193 18.22 -11.28 15.81
N LEU A 194 19.46 -11.73 15.93
CA LEU A 194 20.12 -12.06 17.16
C LEU A 194 21.38 -11.20 17.29
N VAL A 195 21.46 -10.42 18.37
CA VAL A 195 22.63 -9.57 18.68
C VAL A 195 23.14 -9.93 20.04
N ASP A 196 24.44 -10.16 20.13
CA ASP A 196 25.13 -10.39 21.40
C ASP A 196 26.27 -9.37 21.58
N ASN A 197 26.21 -8.56 22.63
CA ASN A 197 27.20 -7.55 22.96
C ASN A 197 27.82 -7.80 24.32
N MET A 198 29.14 -7.71 24.38
CA MET A 198 29.93 -7.77 25.62
C MET A 198 30.58 -6.42 25.88
N TYR A 199 30.42 -5.90 27.08
CA TYR A 199 30.98 -4.64 27.55
C TYR A 199 31.97 -4.94 28.68
N TYR A 200 33.24 -4.68 28.42
CA TYR A 200 34.30 -4.84 29.45
C TYR A 200 34.88 -3.48 29.81
N ASN A 201 34.62 -3.04 31.03
CA ASN A 201 35.00 -1.72 31.54
C ASN A 201 36.18 -1.83 32.49
N THR A 202 37.26 -1.13 32.18
CA THR A 202 38.41 -0.94 33.06
C THR A 202 38.45 0.51 33.54
N ASP A 203 39.34 0.81 34.46
CA ASP A 203 39.46 2.17 35.02
C ASP A 203 39.91 3.22 33.96
N ARG A 204 40.46 2.77 32.82
CA ARG A 204 41.00 3.63 31.76
C ARG A 204 40.40 3.44 30.38
N ILE A 205 39.91 2.25 30.08
CA ILE A 205 39.46 1.87 28.74
C ILE A 205 38.18 1.04 28.86
N ASN A 206 37.21 1.38 28.01
CA ASN A 206 36.00 0.59 27.83
C ASN A 206 36.08 -0.17 26.49
N TYR A 207 35.89 -1.46 26.54
CA TYR A 207 35.88 -2.34 25.38
C TYR A 207 34.45 -2.78 25.10
N THR A 208 34.05 -2.72 23.84
CA THR A 208 32.78 -3.30 23.35
C THR A 208 33.10 -4.24 22.22
N PHE A 209 32.61 -5.46 22.29
CA PHE A 209 32.70 -6.44 21.20
C PHE A 209 31.41 -7.26 21.16
N GLY A 210 31.04 -7.73 19.98
CA GLY A 210 29.80 -8.47 19.80
C GLY A 210 29.67 -9.08 18.42
N ALA A 211 28.54 -9.71 18.22
CA ALA A 211 28.13 -10.29 16.96
C ALA A 211 26.66 -9.94 16.68
N ASP A 212 26.32 -9.80 15.41
CA ASP A 212 24.97 -9.59 14.91
C ASP A 212 24.69 -10.60 13.80
N PHE A 213 23.59 -11.34 13.96
CA PHE A 213 23.10 -12.28 12.97
C PHE A 213 21.67 -11.88 12.59
N MET A 214 21.40 -11.70 11.30
CA MET A 214 20.09 -11.36 10.78
C MET A 214 19.66 -12.33 9.68
N TYR A 215 18.48 -12.89 9.83
CA TYR A 215 17.81 -13.68 8.80
C TYR A 215 16.57 -12.94 8.33
N THR A 216 16.47 -12.74 7.01
CA THR A 216 15.33 -12.06 6.37
C THR A 216 14.66 -13.01 5.38
N ASN A 217 13.35 -13.14 5.51
CA ASN A 217 12.47 -13.77 4.52
C ASN A 217 11.49 -12.74 3.99
N MET A 218 11.65 -12.36 2.73
CA MET A 218 10.79 -11.40 2.04
C MET A 218 9.91 -12.14 1.06
N LYS A 219 8.62 -11.80 1.05
CA LYS A 219 7.66 -12.27 0.05
C LYS A 219 6.98 -11.07 -0.57
N SER A 220 6.98 -11.01 -1.91
CA SER A 220 6.35 -9.91 -2.63
C SER A 220 5.55 -10.39 -3.82
N LEU A 221 4.37 -9.83 -3.99
CA LEU A 221 3.63 -9.79 -5.22
C LEU A 221 3.54 -8.33 -5.63
N TYR A 222 4.34 -7.95 -6.62
CA TYR A 222 4.24 -6.65 -7.28
C TYR A 222 3.52 -6.86 -8.61
N GLY A 223 2.23 -6.50 -8.63
CA GLY A 223 1.33 -6.86 -9.71
C GLY A 223 1.00 -5.70 -10.65
N SER A 224 1.95 -4.78 -10.89
CA SER A 224 1.73 -3.65 -11.79
C SER A 224 1.24 -4.13 -13.15
N GLU A 225 0.06 -3.67 -13.57
CA GLU A 225 -0.56 -3.98 -14.87
C GLU A 225 -0.76 -5.49 -15.17
N MET A 226 -0.71 -6.36 -14.15
CA MET A 226 -0.89 -7.80 -14.36
C MET A 226 -2.26 -8.19 -14.88
N ASN A 227 -3.29 -7.37 -14.61
CA ASN A 227 -4.64 -7.55 -15.14
C ASN A 227 -4.77 -7.02 -16.57
N GLY A 228 -3.77 -6.29 -17.06
CA GLY A 228 -3.78 -5.64 -18.37
C GLY A 228 -4.44 -4.27 -18.37
N ARG A 229 -4.15 -3.51 -19.41
CA ARG A 229 -4.76 -2.20 -19.65
C ARG A 229 -5.04 -1.99 -21.13
N PHE A 230 -6.18 -1.43 -21.38
CA PHE A 230 -6.62 -1.01 -22.73
C PHE A 230 -6.54 0.51 -22.83
N TYR A 231 -6.13 0.99 -24.01
CA TYR A 231 -6.10 2.41 -24.33
C TYR A 231 -7.04 2.70 -25.46
N PHE A 232 -7.88 3.71 -25.25
CA PHE A 232 -8.81 4.24 -26.26
C PHE A 232 -8.49 5.70 -26.51
N THR A 233 -8.74 6.20 -27.71
CA THR A 233 -8.64 7.62 -28.02
C THR A 233 -10.03 8.17 -28.36
N GLY A 234 -10.54 9.06 -27.50
CA GLY A 234 -11.87 9.63 -27.61
C GLY A 234 -13.01 8.68 -27.24
N LEU A 235 -14.18 9.25 -27.00
CA LEU A 235 -15.36 8.50 -26.56
C LEU A 235 -15.93 7.58 -27.64
N ASP A 236 -15.79 7.92 -28.92
CA ASP A 236 -16.34 7.11 -30.02
C ASP A 236 -15.61 5.75 -30.10
N ASN A 237 -14.28 5.73 -29.98
CA ASN A 237 -13.53 4.46 -29.94
C ASN A 237 -13.82 3.66 -28.68
N PHE A 238 -14.05 4.36 -27.55
CA PHE A 238 -14.45 3.73 -26.30
C PHE A 238 -15.82 3.07 -26.42
N GLU A 239 -16.81 3.76 -26.98
CA GLU A 239 -18.17 3.26 -27.24
C GLU A 239 -18.18 2.07 -28.21
N ASN A 240 -17.35 2.11 -29.25
CA ASN A 240 -17.21 1.04 -30.25
C ASN A 240 -16.31 -0.12 -29.78
N MET A 241 -15.75 -0.05 -28.56
CA MET A 241 -14.84 -1.06 -28.00
C MET A 241 -13.62 -1.33 -28.88
N THR A 242 -13.07 -0.28 -29.51
CA THR A 242 -11.91 -0.33 -30.42
C THR A 242 -10.66 0.29 -29.77
N PRO A 243 -9.95 -0.42 -28.89
CA PRO A 243 -8.73 0.08 -28.30
C PRO A 243 -7.62 0.14 -29.36
N TYR A 244 -6.79 1.20 -29.31
CA TYR A 244 -5.63 1.31 -30.20
C TYR A 244 -4.40 0.62 -29.61
N ARG A 245 -4.39 0.33 -28.31
CA ARG A 245 -3.28 -0.33 -27.61
C ARG A 245 -3.77 -1.19 -26.46
N TYR A 246 -3.12 -2.34 -26.30
CA TYR A 246 -3.23 -3.19 -25.10
C TYR A 246 -1.83 -3.43 -24.53
N ALA A 247 -1.70 -3.40 -23.21
CA ALA A 247 -0.48 -3.74 -22.50
C ALA A 247 -0.79 -4.61 -21.29
N ARG A 248 0.07 -5.57 -20.98
CA ARG A 248 -0.04 -6.44 -19.81
C ARG A 248 1.34 -6.91 -19.39
N GLU A 249 1.59 -6.96 -18.10
CA GLU A 249 2.72 -7.69 -17.53
C GLU A 249 2.41 -9.18 -17.45
N ILE A 250 3.36 -10.00 -17.84
CA ILE A 250 3.26 -11.47 -17.79
C ILE A 250 4.47 -12.05 -17.06
N ALA A 251 4.23 -13.11 -16.29
CA ALA A 251 5.34 -13.87 -15.71
C ALA A 251 6.06 -14.67 -16.80
N LEU A 252 7.40 -14.59 -16.83
CA LEU A 252 8.27 -15.35 -17.76
C LEU A 252 8.64 -16.71 -17.15
N VAL A 253 7.67 -17.42 -16.58
CA VAL A 253 7.81 -18.75 -15.98
C VAL A 253 6.70 -19.66 -16.47
N ASP A 254 6.94 -20.98 -16.46
CA ASP A 254 5.97 -21.97 -16.95
C ASP A 254 4.67 -22.05 -16.12
N ASP A 255 4.72 -21.60 -14.85
CA ASP A 255 3.54 -21.54 -13.99
C ASP A 255 2.81 -20.20 -14.22
N PRO A 256 1.63 -20.20 -14.86
CA PRO A 256 0.86 -19.00 -15.12
C PRO A 256 0.20 -18.41 -13.87
N THR A 257 0.26 -19.11 -12.73
CA THR A 257 -0.30 -18.59 -11.47
C THR A 257 0.61 -17.50 -10.91
N VAL A 258 0.01 -16.34 -10.58
CA VAL A 258 0.73 -15.25 -9.95
C VAL A 258 0.99 -15.62 -8.50
N LYS A 259 2.27 -15.84 -8.16
CA LYS A 259 2.72 -16.18 -6.80
C LYS A 259 3.60 -15.05 -6.25
N MET A 260 3.55 -14.92 -4.92
CA MET A 260 4.51 -14.05 -4.23
C MET A 260 5.94 -14.58 -4.44
N ASN A 261 6.82 -13.74 -4.93
CA ASN A 261 8.24 -14.02 -4.96
C ASN A 261 8.79 -14.13 -3.53
N THR A 262 9.72 -15.04 -3.30
CA THR A 262 10.35 -15.24 -1.99
C THR A 262 11.85 -15.02 -2.08
N LEU A 263 12.38 -14.16 -1.23
CA LEU A 263 13.81 -13.96 -1.04
C LEU A 263 14.17 -14.32 0.40
N ASN A 264 15.22 -15.12 0.56
CA ASN A 264 15.85 -15.41 1.85
C ASN A 264 17.25 -14.84 1.87
N SER A 265 17.64 -14.17 2.94
CA SER A 265 18.97 -13.66 3.17
C SER A 265 19.37 -13.90 4.63
N ALA A 266 20.63 -14.26 4.85
CA ALA A 266 21.25 -14.35 6.18
C ALA A 266 22.59 -13.62 6.13
N ILE A 267 22.85 -12.78 7.14
CA ILE A 267 24.07 -11.98 7.33
C ILE A 267 24.55 -12.19 8.74
#